data_c3fe4ecd6dc3f76b18ba3b96d41e9ad8
#
_entry.id   c3fe4ecd6dc3f76b18ba3b96d41e9ad8
#
_cell.length_a   1.000
_cell.length_b   1.000
_cell.length_c   1.000
_cell.angle_alpha   90.00
_cell.angle_beta   90.00
_cell.angle_gamma   90.00
#
_symmetry.space_group_name_H-M   'P 1'
#
loop_
_entity.id
_entity.type
_entity.pdbx_description
1 polymer ?
#
loop_
_entity_poly.entity_id
_entity_poly.type
_entity_poly.pdbx_seq_one_letter_code
_entity_poly.pdbx_strand_id
1 'polypeptide(L)'
;MTRTRVEAVHIVWITAGLGCDGDSVSITAASQPSLEDVILGAIPGLPRVYLHNPVLAYELGGDSFMTWWYQAERGELDPFVLVVEGSIPNERIKREGYWAALGTDPATGQPITTCEWIDRLAPKAWAVVAIGTCATYGGIHAMQGNPTGAMGLADYLGHGWKSWAGIPIVNVPGCPVQPDNFMETLLYLLYQAAGLAPMIPLDDLGRPTWLFGRTVHEGCDRAGYYEQGDFASAYDSPKCLVKLGCWGPVVQ
;
A
#
# COMPACT_ATOMS: atom_id res chain seq x y z
N MET A 1 1.92 -8.84 -32.77
CA MET A 1 1.32 -9.58 -31.65
C MET A 1 0.24 -8.68 -31.07
N THR A 2 -1.02 -9.02 -31.28
CA THR A 2 -2.13 -8.33 -30.62
C THR A 2 -2.01 -8.57 -29.11
N ARG A 3 -1.65 -7.54 -28.35
CA ARG A 3 -1.70 -7.62 -26.89
C ARG A 3 -3.16 -7.94 -26.50
N THR A 4 -3.38 -9.09 -25.92
CA THR A 4 -4.69 -9.45 -25.34
C THR A 4 -4.97 -8.38 -24.29
N ARG A 5 -6.09 -7.66 -24.48
CA ARG A 5 -6.52 -6.63 -23.52
C ARG A 5 -6.84 -7.33 -22.21
N VAL A 6 -6.29 -6.84 -21.12
CA VAL A 6 -6.63 -7.29 -19.77
C VAL A 6 -8.09 -6.93 -19.51
N GLU A 7 -8.94 -7.94 -19.30
CA GLU A 7 -10.38 -7.74 -19.09
C GLU A 7 -10.72 -7.46 -17.63
N ALA A 8 -9.94 -8.04 -16.71
CA ALA A 8 -10.13 -7.90 -15.27
C ALA A 8 -8.78 -7.84 -14.55
N VAL A 9 -8.75 -7.14 -13.42
CA VAL A 9 -7.63 -7.13 -12.46
C VAL A 9 -8.20 -7.41 -11.09
N HIS A 10 -7.55 -8.32 -10.36
CA HIS A 10 -7.90 -8.64 -8.99
C HIS A 10 -6.98 -7.87 -8.02
N ILE A 11 -7.56 -7.31 -6.98
CA ILE A 11 -6.81 -6.67 -5.88
C ILE A 11 -6.91 -7.61 -4.69
N VAL A 12 -5.80 -8.22 -4.33
CA VAL A 12 -5.68 -9.12 -3.17
C VAL A 12 -5.03 -8.35 -2.04
N TRP A 13 -5.74 -8.24 -0.91
CA TRP A 13 -5.31 -7.42 0.21
C TRP A 13 -4.86 -8.26 1.37
N ILE A 14 -3.64 -8.02 1.86
CA ILE A 14 -3.09 -8.66 3.06
C ILE A 14 -2.93 -7.60 4.15
N THR A 15 -3.54 -7.85 5.31
CA THR A 15 -3.18 -7.16 6.54
C THR A 15 -2.09 -7.96 7.25
N ALA A 16 -0.90 -7.36 7.42
CA ALA A 16 0.28 -8.09 7.92
C ALA A 16 0.21 -8.50 9.42
N GLY A 17 -0.85 -8.12 10.12
CA GLY A 17 -1.10 -8.43 11.53
C GLY A 17 -0.47 -7.46 12.51
N LEU A 18 0.46 -6.61 12.09
CA LEU A 18 1.03 -5.51 12.88
C LEU A 18 0.57 -4.17 12.27
N GLY A 19 -0.70 -3.87 12.41
CA GLY A 19 -1.33 -2.67 11.88
C GLY A 19 -2.59 -2.31 12.65
N CYS A 20 -3.28 -1.27 12.19
CA CYS A 20 -4.53 -0.79 12.79
C CYS A 20 -5.71 -0.85 11.81
N ASP A 21 -5.51 -1.42 10.61
CA ASP A 21 -6.47 -1.46 9.50
C ASP A 21 -6.96 -0.07 9.04
N GLY A 22 -6.21 0.97 9.44
CA GLY A 22 -6.55 2.36 9.15
C GLY A 22 -6.46 2.68 7.66
N ASP A 23 -5.55 2.02 6.94
CA ASP A 23 -5.36 2.27 5.52
C ASP A 23 -6.53 1.71 4.71
N SER A 24 -6.95 0.45 4.93
CA SER A 24 -8.10 -0.15 4.27
C SER A 24 -9.41 0.56 4.61
N VAL A 25 -9.56 1.06 5.85
CA VAL A 25 -10.72 1.88 6.23
C VAL A 25 -10.67 3.25 5.55
N SER A 26 -9.48 3.87 5.45
CA SER A 26 -9.35 5.21 4.88
C SER A 26 -9.78 5.28 3.41
N ILE A 27 -9.55 4.23 2.61
CA ILE A 27 -9.91 4.23 1.19
C ILE A 27 -11.41 4.40 0.93
N THR A 28 -12.25 4.12 1.91
CA THR A 28 -13.70 4.38 1.80
C THR A 28 -14.05 5.87 1.74
N ALA A 29 -13.09 6.74 2.10
CA ALA A 29 -13.23 8.20 2.01
C ALA A 29 -12.60 8.78 0.75
N ALA A 30 -12.11 7.96 -0.18
CA ALA A 30 -11.58 8.41 -1.45
C ALA A 30 -12.65 9.06 -2.31
N SER A 31 -12.26 10.10 -3.05
CA SER A 31 -13.17 10.90 -3.87
C SER A 31 -12.68 11.13 -5.30
N GLN A 32 -11.41 10.85 -5.60
CA GLN A 32 -10.79 11.14 -6.90
C GLN A 32 -9.81 10.04 -7.35
N PRO A 33 -10.31 8.89 -7.88
CA PRO A 33 -11.69 8.44 -7.93
C PRO A 33 -12.18 7.85 -6.60
N SER A 34 -13.48 7.73 -6.43
CA SER A 34 -14.03 6.97 -5.30
C SER A 34 -13.76 5.48 -5.49
N LEU A 35 -13.75 4.73 -4.39
CA LEU A 35 -13.62 3.27 -4.44
C LEU A 35 -14.75 2.65 -5.27
N GLU A 36 -15.97 3.15 -5.10
CA GLU A 36 -17.17 2.71 -5.81
C GLU A 36 -17.03 2.91 -7.31
N ASP A 37 -16.51 4.05 -7.77
CA ASP A 37 -16.30 4.30 -9.21
C ASP A 37 -15.39 3.26 -9.85
N VAL A 38 -14.36 2.83 -9.12
CA VAL A 38 -13.40 1.82 -9.59
C VAL A 38 -14.03 0.43 -9.63
N ILE A 39 -14.67 -0.02 -8.54
CA ILE A 39 -15.21 -1.39 -8.45
C ILE A 39 -16.49 -1.57 -9.28
N LEU A 40 -17.28 -0.51 -9.47
CA LEU A 40 -18.48 -0.54 -10.31
C LEU A 40 -18.18 -0.35 -11.81
N GLY A 41 -16.90 -0.07 -12.15
CA GLY A 41 -16.49 0.12 -13.54
C GLY A 41 -16.99 1.42 -14.16
N ALA A 42 -17.19 2.46 -13.37
CA ALA A 42 -17.63 3.77 -13.84
C ALA A 42 -16.55 4.55 -14.62
N ILE A 43 -15.28 4.13 -14.49
CA ILE A 43 -14.15 4.82 -15.11
C ILE A 43 -13.86 4.24 -16.50
N PRO A 44 -13.99 5.04 -17.57
CA PRO A 44 -13.78 4.56 -18.94
C PRO A 44 -12.36 4.04 -19.19
N GLY A 45 -12.26 2.91 -19.91
CA GLY A 45 -10.97 2.35 -20.34
C GLY A 45 -10.30 1.43 -19.33
N LEU A 46 -10.76 1.39 -18.09
CA LEU A 46 -10.24 0.45 -17.09
C LEU A 46 -10.72 -0.99 -17.36
N PRO A 47 -9.90 -1.99 -16.96
CA PRO A 47 -10.36 -3.35 -16.79
C PRO A 47 -11.39 -3.41 -15.64
N ARG A 48 -12.18 -4.48 -15.58
CA ARG A 48 -13.02 -4.75 -14.40
C ARG A 48 -12.13 -4.99 -13.18
N VAL A 49 -12.51 -4.43 -12.04
CA VAL A 49 -11.73 -4.55 -10.79
C VAL A 49 -12.51 -5.37 -9.77
N TYR A 50 -11.83 -6.35 -9.19
CA TYR A 50 -12.35 -7.16 -8.09
C TYR A 50 -11.47 -6.94 -6.86
N LEU A 51 -12.07 -6.45 -5.78
CA LEU A 51 -11.38 -6.21 -4.52
C LEU A 51 -11.65 -7.38 -3.55
N HIS A 52 -10.56 -7.99 -3.05
CA HIS A 52 -10.61 -9.15 -2.16
C HIS A 52 -9.90 -8.89 -0.84
N ASN A 53 -10.52 -9.32 0.24
CA ASN A 53 -9.95 -9.31 1.59
C ASN A 53 -9.54 -7.94 2.18
N PRO A 54 -10.21 -6.82 1.89
CA PRO A 54 -10.05 -5.64 2.73
C PRO A 54 -10.65 -5.94 4.11
N VAL A 55 -10.25 -5.17 5.13
CA VAL A 55 -10.74 -5.36 6.51
C VAL A 55 -12.27 -5.39 6.61
N LEU A 56 -12.95 -4.66 5.74
CA LEU A 56 -14.41 -4.62 5.68
C LEU A 56 -15.08 -5.98 5.37
N ALA A 57 -14.31 -6.96 4.90
CA ALA A 57 -14.79 -8.31 4.59
C ALA A 57 -14.50 -9.33 5.69
N TYR A 58 -14.01 -8.93 6.84
CA TYR A 58 -13.70 -9.84 7.96
C TYR A 58 -14.91 -10.59 8.53
N GLU A 59 -16.10 -10.17 8.21
CA GLU A 59 -17.33 -10.91 8.54
C GLU A 59 -17.39 -12.31 7.92
N LEU A 60 -16.67 -12.52 6.82
CA LEU A 60 -16.68 -13.80 6.11
C LEU A 60 -15.83 -14.90 6.78
N GLY A 61 -14.91 -14.60 7.65
CA GLY A 61 -14.09 -15.51 8.46
C GLY A 61 -13.79 -16.91 7.88
N GLY A 62 -12.79 -17.61 8.42
CA GLY A 62 -12.49 -18.99 8.09
C GLY A 62 -12.13 -19.24 6.62
N ASP A 63 -12.45 -20.42 6.11
CA ASP A 63 -12.08 -20.86 4.75
C ASP A 63 -12.66 -20.00 3.64
N SER A 64 -13.85 -19.45 3.84
CA SER A 64 -14.47 -18.54 2.85
C SER A 64 -13.67 -17.25 2.66
N PHE A 65 -13.13 -16.69 3.74
CA PHE A 65 -12.26 -15.51 3.68
C PHE A 65 -10.94 -15.83 2.97
N MET A 66 -10.36 -17.00 3.23
CA MET A 66 -9.07 -17.40 2.67
C MET A 66 -9.15 -17.87 1.21
N THR A 67 -10.34 -18.09 0.67
CA THR A 67 -10.54 -18.61 -0.69
C THR A 67 -9.78 -17.81 -1.75
N TRP A 68 -9.81 -16.49 -1.68
CA TRP A 68 -9.16 -15.63 -2.66
C TRP A 68 -7.63 -15.69 -2.62
N TRP A 69 -7.06 -15.90 -1.45
CA TRP A 69 -5.61 -16.04 -1.30
C TRP A 69 -5.13 -17.37 -1.88
N TYR A 70 -5.86 -18.46 -1.62
CA TYR A 70 -5.57 -19.74 -2.25
C TYR A 70 -5.76 -19.70 -3.77
N GLN A 71 -6.75 -18.99 -4.29
CA GLN A 71 -6.94 -18.82 -5.73
C GLN A 71 -5.81 -17.99 -6.34
N ALA A 72 -5.38 -16.90 -5.69
CA ALA A 72 -4.23 -16.12 -6.14
C ALA A 72 -2.96 -16.97 -6.15
N GLU A 73 -2.74 -17.78 -5.11
CA GLU A 73 -1.60 -18.71 -5.04
C GLU A 73 -1.61 -19.74 -6.19
N ARG A 74 -2.77 -20.21 -6.62
CA ARG A 74 -2.90 -21.13 -7.76
C ARG A 74 -2.86 -20.45 -9.14
N GLY A 75 -2.78 -19.10 -9.19
CA GLY A 75 -2.80 -18.36 -10.46
C GLY A 75 -4.19 -18.22 -11.08
N GLU A 76 -5.25 -18.45 -10.31
CA GLU A 76 -6.65 -18.37 -10.80
C GLU A 76 -7.15 -16.92 -10.88
N LEU A 77 -6.41 -15.96 -10.28
CA LEU A 77 -6.77 -14.54 -10.24
C LEU A 77 -5.82 -13.67 -11.08
N ASP A 78 -5.11 -14.23 -12.05
CA ASP A 78 -4.17 -13.47 -12.86
C ASP A 78 -4.85 -12.57 -13.90
N PRO A 79 -4.42 -11.29 -14.05
CA PRO A 79 -3.41 -10.61 -13.24
C PRO A 79 -4.00 -10.05 -11.93
N PHE A 80 -3.20 -10.09 -10.84
CA PHE A 80 -3.60 -9.47 -9.59
C PHE A 80 -2.54 -8.50 -9.05
N VAL A 81 -3.02 -7.50 -8.31
CA VAL A 81 -2.21 -6.59 -7.50
C VAL A 81 -2.29 -7.06 -6.05
N LEU A 82 -1.13 -7.30 -5.44
CA LEU A 82 -1.06 -7.59 -4.02
C LEU A 82 -0.89 -6.28 -3.24
N VAL A 83 -1.83 -5.97 -2.36
CA VAL A 83 -1.74 -4.83 -1.44
C VAL A 83 -1.40 -5.35 -0.06
N VAL A 84 -0.33 -4.83 0.53
CA VAL A 84 0.12 -5.19 1.88
C VAL A 84 -0.05 -3.99 2.80
N GLU A 85 -0.83 -4.17 3.86
CA GLU A 85 -1.10 -3.22 4.93
C GLU A 85 -0.53 -3.71 6.25
N GLY A 86 0.05 -2.80 7.03
CA GLY A 86 0.67 -3.13 8.31
C GLY A 86 2.14 -3.53 8.19
N SER A 87 2.85 -3.48 9.31
CA SER A 87 4.28 -3.84 9.38
C SER A 87 4.47 -5.34 9.27
N ILE A 88 5.54 -5.77 8.63
CA ILE A 88 5.90 -7.17 8.48
C ILE A 88 6.71 -7.61 9.70
N PRO A 89 6.23 -8.58 10.51
CA PRO A 89 6.99 -9.09 11.65
C PRO A 89 8.17 -9.95 11.20
N ASN A 90 9.18 -10.04 12.03
CA ASN A 90 10.27 -10.99 11.83
C ASN A 90 9.95 -12.33 12.54
N GLU A 91 9.33 -13.25 11.82
CA GLU A 91 9.00 -14.58 12.39
C GLU A 91 10.24 -15.38 12.80
N ARG A 92 11.42 -15.10 12.25
CA ARG A 92 12.68 -15.83 12.55
C ARG A 92 13.18 -15.58 13.97
N ILE A 93 12.78 -14.49 14.62
CA ILE A 93 13.18 -14.19 16.01
C ILE A 93 12.18 -14.74 17.04
N LYS A 94 11.02 -15.24 16.57
CA LYS A 94 10.02 -15.85 17.45
C LYS A 94 10.53 -17.21 17.94
N ARG A 95 10.50 -17.44 19.25
CA ARG A 95 10.97 -18.70 19.85
C ARG A 95 9.91 -19.78 19.81
N GLU A 96 8.65 -19.42 20.03
CA GLU A 96 7.51 -20.33 20.05
C GLU A 96 6.30 -19.68 19.38
N GLY A 97 5.56 -20.41 18.55
CA GLY A 97 4.41 -19.92 17.81
C GLY A 97 4.80 -18.93 16.72
N TYR A 98 3.97 -17.95 16.47
CA TYR A 98 4.12 -16.93 15.42
C TYR A 98 3.67 -15.55 15.93
N TRP A 99 4.09 -14.49 15.23
CA TRP A 99 3.64 -13.13 15.53
C TRP A 99 2.27 -12.87 14.89
N ALA A 100 2.11 -13.25 13.62
CA ALA A 100 0.87 -13.08 12.87
C ALA A 100 0.66 -14.24 11.89
N ALA A 101 -0.55 -14.78 11.86
CA ALA A 101 -0.94 -15.83 10.93
C ALA A 101 -2.40 -15.68 10.52
N LEU A 102 -2.71 -16.09 9.29
CA LEU A 102 -4.04 -16.03 8.69
C LEU A 102 -4.33 -17.33 7.95
N GLY A 103 -5.37 -18.02 8.37
CA GLY A 103 -5.77 -19.29 7.79
C GLY A 103 -4.85 -20.46 8.17
N THR A 104 -5.16 -21.62 7.60
CA THR A 104 -4.50 -22.89 7.88
C THR A 104 -4.12 -23.56 6.58
N ASP A 105 -2.89 -24.02 6.47
CA ASP A 105 -2.42 -24.76 5.30
C ASP A 105 -3.21 -26.07 5.14
N PRO A 106 -3.92 -26.27 4.03
CA PRO A 106 -4.76 -27.46 3.84
C PRO A 106 -3.99 -28.78 3.82
N ALA A 107 -2.70 -28.74 3.48
CA ALA A 107 -1.86 -29.92 3.38
C ALA A 107 -1.26 -30.35 4.72
N THR A 108 -0.94 -29.37 5.59
CA THR A 108 -0.24 -29.62 6.86
C THR A 108 -1.12 -29.43 8.09
N GLY A 109 -2.24 -28.70 7.96
CA GLY A 109 -3.10 -28.31 9.08
C GLY A 109 -2.47 -27.26 9.99
N GLN A 110 -1.36 -26.65 9.58
CA GLN A 110 -0.65 -25.64 10.37
C GLN A 110 -1.09 -24.23 9.99
N PRO A 111 -1.09 -23.26 10.93
CA PRO A 111 -1.30 -21.86 10.63
C PRO A 111 -0.29 -21.35 9.60
N ILE A 112 -0.77 -20.55 8.62
CA ILE A 112 0.10 -19.91 7.64
C ILE A 112 0.41 -18.51 8.15
N THR A 113 1.69 -18.19 8.33
CA THR A 113 2.10 -16.86 8.78
C THR A 113 1.86 -15.82 7.70
N THR A 114 1.72 -14.56 8.11
CA THR A 114 1.60 -13.44 7.17
C THR A 114 2.84 -13.32 6.27
N CYS A 115 4.04 -13.57 6.84
CA CYS A 115 5.29 -13.64 6.08
C CYS A 115 5.23 -14.70 4.99
N GLU A 116 4.75 -15.88 5.33
CA GLU A 116 4.58 -16.99 4.38
C GLU A 116 3.57 -16.65 3.27
N TRP A 117 2.48 -15.98 3.58
CA TRP A 117 1.55 -15.48 2.56
C TRP A 117 2.20 -14.47 1.62
N ILE A 118 3.01 -13.55 2.13
CA ILE A 118 3.78 -12.61 1.30
C ILE A 118 4.74 -13.39 0.38
N ASP A 119 5.47 -14.37 0.93
CA ASP A 119 6.41 -15.21 0.16
C ASP A 119 5.71 -16.02 -0.94
N ARG A 120 4.49 -16.51 -0.69
CA ARG A 120 3.69 -17.28 -1.66
C ARG A 120 3.08 -16.41 -2.76
N LEU A 121 2.61 -15.20 -2.42
CA LEU A 121 1.80 -14.36 -3.32
C LEU A 121 2.62 -13.29 -4.05
N ALA A 122 3.59 -12.64 -3.39
CA ALA A 122 4.32 -11.54 -4.01
C ALA A 122 5.01 -11.94 -5.34
N PRO A 123 5.68 -13.09 -5.46
CA PRO A 123 6.31 -13.50 -6.73
C PRO A 123 5.31 -13.73 -7.87
N LYS A 124 4.04 -13.96 -7.56
CA LYS A 124 2.96 -14.22 -8.52
C LYS A 124 2.15 -12.97 -8.86
N ALA A 125 2.26 -11.94 -8.03
CA ALA A 125 1.54 -10.69 -8.24
C ALA A 125 2.08 -9.92 -9.46
N TRP A 126 1.17 -9.35 -10.25
CA TRP A 126 1.53 -8.45 -11.34
C TRP A 126 2.18 -7.17 -10.82
N ALA A 127 1.68 -6.62 -9.72
CA ALA A 127 2.29 -5.53 -8.97
C ALA A 127 2.11 -5.77 -7.47
N VAL A 128 2.99 -5.18 -6.65
CA VAL A 128 2.90 -5.22 -5.19
C VAL A 128 2.93 -3.80 -4.66
N VAL A 129 1.95 -3.47 -3.83
CA VAL A 129 1.79 -2.14 -3.20
C VAL A 129 1.90 -2.28 -1.70
N ALA A 130 2.80 -1.53 -1.08
CA ALA A 130 2.86 -1.31 0.35
C ALA A 130 2.05 -0.05 0.68
N ILE A 131 0.91 -0.24 1.36
CA ILE A 131 0.03 0.88 1.74
C ILE A 131 0.25 1.24 3.20
N GLY A 132 0.33 2.54 3.46
CA GLY A 132 0.54 3.10 4.79
C GLY A 132 1.99 3.08 5.26
N THR A 133 2.29 3.88 6.28
CA THR A 133 3.64 4.01 6.85
C THR A 133 4.14 2.68 7.45
N CYS A 134 3.25 1.86 7.97
CA CYS A 134 3.61 0.56 8.55
C CYS A 134 4.18 -0.39 7.49
N ALA A 135 3.48 -0.58 6.38
CA ALA A 135 3.95 -1.46 5.31
C ALA A 135 5.14 -0.88 4.53
N THR A 136 5.24 0.45 4.42
CA THR A 136 6.33 1.10 3.67
C THR A 136 7.63 1.17 4.46
N TYR A 137 7.59 1.48 5.77
CA TYR A 137 8.78 1.79 6.59
C TYR A 137 8.80 1.07 7.94
N GLY A 138 7.87 0.14 8.19
CA GLY A 138 7.74 -0.53 9.49
C GLY A 138 6.93 0.25 10.53
N GLY A 139 6.67 1.54 10.32
CA GLY A 139 5.81 2.39 11.14
C GLY A 139 6.17 2.41 12.63
N ILE A 140 5.15 2.60 13.46
CA ILE A 140 5.32 2.66 14.92
C ILE A 140 5.91 1.37 15.50
N HIS A 141 5.65 0.21 14.91
CA HIS A 141 6.14 -1.09 15.37
C HIS A 141 7.65 -1.23 15.21
N ALA A 142 8.24 -0.55 14.20
CA ALA A 142 9.68 -0.55 13.94
C ALA A 142 10.47 0.49 14.77
N MET A 143 9.79 1.28 15.61
CA MET A 143 10.44 2.25 16.49
C MET A 143 11.32 1.58 17.53
N GLN A 144 12.06 2.41 18.28
CA GLN A 144 13.00 1.95 19.32
C GLN A 144 12.38 0.88 20.23
N GLY A 145 13.10 -0.21 20.42
CA GLY A 145 12.67 -1.37 21.21
C GLY A 145 12.10 -2.53 20.39
N ASN A 146 11.53 -2.29 19.24
CA ASN A 146 11.03 -3.21 18.22
C ASN A 146 11.10 -4.73 18.59
N PRO A 147 10.25 -5.23 19.49
CA PRO A 147 10.38 -6.59 20.02
C PRO A 147 9.99 -7.66 18.98
N THR A 148 9.26 -7.28 17.95
CA THR A 148 8.80 -8.16 16.87
C THR A 148 9.75 -8.16 15.67
N GLY A 149 10.78 -7.29 15.67
CA GLY A 149 11.62 -7.08 14.50
C GLY A 149 10.84 -6.60 13.29
N ALA A 150 9.76 -5.82 13.53
CA ALA A 150 8.87 -5.32 12.49
C ALA A 150 9.64 -4.44 11.49
N MET A 151 9.28 -4.55 10.22
CA MET A 151 9.94 -3.88 9.12
C MET A 151 8.97 -3.51 8.02
N GLY A 152 9.41 -2.68 7.07
CA GLY A 152 8.69 -2.41 5.83
C GLY A 152 8.76 -3.58 4.85
N LEU A 153 7.88 -3.59 3.86
CA LEU A 153 7.81 -4.64 2.85
C LEU A 153 9.09 -4.71 1.99
N ALA A 154 9.70 -3.56 1.68
CA ALA A 154 10.95 -3.52 0.94
C ALA A 154 12.14 -4.03 1.76
N ASP A 155 12.12 -3.87 3.10
CA ASP A 155 13.12 -4.47 3.98
C ASP A 155 12.96 -6.00 4.03
N TYR A 156 11.72 -6.49 3.95
CA TYR A 156 11.41 -7.92 3.97
C TYR A 156 11.76 -8.63 2.67
N LEU A 157 11.29 -8.11 1.53
CA LEU A 157 11.50 -8.72 0.20
C LEU A 157 12.85 -8.35 -0.42
N GLY A 158 13.48 -7.26 0.05
CA GLY A 158 14.68 -6.66 -0.51
C GLY A 158 14.40 -5.45 -1.41
N HIS A 159 15.18 -4.38 -1.25
CA HIS A 159 15.00 -3.11 -1.98
C HIS A 159 15.11 -3.22 -3.51
N GLY A 160 15.77 -4.27 -4.02
CA GLY A 160 15.87 -4.54 -5.46
C GLY A 160 14.77 -5.45 -6.01
N TRP A 161 13.82 -5.87 -5.17
CA TRP A 161 12.77 -6.80 -5.56
C TRP A 161 11.83 -6.20 -6.60
N LYS A 162 11.36 -7.04 -7.51
CA LYS A 162 10.38 -6.67 -8.54
C LYS A 162 9.39 -7.80 -8.75
N SER A 163 8.15 -7.43 -9.07
CA SER A 163 7.11 -8.36 -9.48
C SER A 163 7.47 -9.06 -10.80
N TRP A 164 6.69 -10.07 -11.18
CA TRP A 164 6.91 -10.75 -12.47
C TRP A 164 6.73 -9.81 -13.67
N ALA A 165 5.99 -8.73 -13.53
CA ALA A 165 5.86 -7.69 -14.55
C ALA A 165 7.04 -6.68 -14.55
N GLY A 166 8.04 -6.88 -13.70
CA GLY A 166 9.20 -6.01 -13.56
C GLY A 166 8.93 -4.70 -12.79
N ILE A 167 7.79 -4.60 -12.12
CA ILE A 167 7.41 -3.42 -11.33
C ILE A 167 8.06 -3.52 -9.95
N PRO A 168 8.82 -2.50 -9.48
CA PRO A 168 9.28 -2.44 -8.09
C PRO A 168 8.11 -2.42 -7.10
N ILE A 169 8.38 -2.62 -5.81
CA ILE A 169 7.39 -2.39 -4.77
C ILE A 169 6.95 -0.93 -4.83
N VAL A 170 5.65 -0.70 -4.94
CA VAL A 170 5.07 0.64 -4.94
C VAL A 170 4.70 1.03 -3.54
N ASN A 171 5.37 2.05 -2.99
CA ASN A 171 5.18 2.54 -1.64
C ASN A 171 4.23 3.74 -1.61
N VAL A 172 3.14 3.65 -0.85
CA VAL A 172 2.19 4.76 -0.64
C VAL A 172 2.10 5.03 0.87
N PRO A 173 3.05 5.80 1.43
CA PRO A 173 3.08 6.07 2.87
C PRO A 173 1.95 7.00 3.31
N GLY A 174 1.64 6.92 4.61
CA GLY A 174 0.64 7.70 5.34
C GLY A 174 0.23 6.95 6.61
N CYS A 175 -0.34 7.61 7.61
CA CYS A 175 -0.79 6.95 8.83
C CYS A 175 -2.10 7.59 9.35
N PRO A 176 -3.24 7.13 8.78
CA PRO A 176 -3.37 6.26 7.61
C PRO A 176 -2.95 6.95 6.31
N VAL A 177 -2.89 6.17 5.23
CA VAL A 177 -2.68 6.71 3.88
C VAL A 177 -3.76 7.75 3.54
N GLN A 178 -3.36 8.79 2.82
CA GLN A 178 -4.35 9.68 2.24
C GLN A 178 -5.12 8.92 1.14
N PRO A 179 -6.47 8.83 1.24
CA PRO A 179 -7.25 7.91 0.40
C PRO A 179 -7.04 8.12 -1.10
N ASP A 180 -7.07 9.38 -1.55
CA ASP A 180 -6.92 9.70 -2.97
C ASP A 180 -5.51 9.37 -3.48
N ASN A 181 -4.45 9.50 -2.64
CA ASN A 181 -3.09 9.10 -3.02
C ASN A 181 -3.00 7.61 -3.36
N PHE A 182 -3.66 6.76 -2.57
CA PHE A 182 -3.73 5.33 -2.88
C PHE A 182 -4.57 5.08 -4.14
N MET A 183 -5.75 5.70 -4.25
CA MET A 183 -6.65 5.47 -5.37
C MET A 183 -6.06 5.97 -6.70
N GLU A 184 -5.36 7.10 -6.72
CA GLU A 184 -4.62 7.57 -7.90
C GLU A 184 -3.50 6.60 -8.28
N THR A 185 -2.77 6.08 -7.30
CA THR A 185 -1.71 5.08 -7.53
C THR A 185 -2.30 3.79 -8.11
N LEU A 186 -3.38 3.29 -7.53
CA LEU A 186 -4.09 2.11 -8.03
C LEU A 186 -4.62 2.34 -9.45
N LEU A 187 -5.25 3.50 -9.69
CA LEU A 187 -5.75 3.88 -11.01
C LEU A 187 -4.63 3.87 -12.06
N TYR A 188 -3.47 4.43 -11.73
CA TYR A 188 -2.31 4.40 -12.62
C TYR A 188 -1.87 2.97 -12.96
N LEU A 189 -1.77 2.10 -11.95
CA LEU A 189 -1.44 0.68 -12.14
C LEU A 189 -2.47 -0.05 -13.00
N LEU A 190 -3.76 0.24 -12.83
CA LEU A 190 -4.83 -0.32 -13.66
C LEU A 190 -4.71 0.12 -15.12
N TYR A 191 -4.43 1.40 -15.38
CA TYR A 191 -4.16 1.88 -16.75
C TYR A 191 -2.89 1.26 -17.34
N GLN A 192 -1.85 1.06 -16.52
CA GLN A 192 -0.64 0.36 -16.96
C GLN A 192 -0.93 -1.10 -17.31
N ALA A 193 -1.73 -1.81 -16.49
CA ALA A 193 -2.16 -3.17 -16.79
C ALA A 193 -2.98 -3.25 -18.10
N ALA A 194 -3.83 -2.24 -18.34
CA ALA A 194 -4.59 -2.12 -19.59
C ALA A 194 -3.72 -1.74 -20.82
N GLY A 195 -2.43 -1.42 -20.61
CA GLY A 195 -1.52 -0.95 -21.65
C GLY A 195 -1.75 0.49 -22.09
N LEU A 196 -2.46 1.28 -21.30
CA LEU A 196 -2.83 2.67 -21.55
C LEU A 196 -1.90 3.68 -20.85
N ALA A 197 -1.08 3.22 -19.90
CA ALA A 197 -0.06 4.02 -19.25
C ALA A 197 1.31 3.34 -19.31
N PRO A 198 2.43 4.10 -19.32
CA PRO A 198 3.77 3.55 -19.22
C PRO A 198 4.04 2.96 -17.83
N MET A 199 5.28 2.45 -17.62
CA MET A 199 5.74 2.04 -16.28
C MET A 199 5.53 3.19 -15.29
N ILE A 200 4.96 2.88 -14.13
CA ILE A 200 4.70 3.85 -13.05
C ILE A 200 6.00 4.57 -12.66
N PRO A 201 6.04 5.92 -12.69
CA PRO A 201 7.22 6.67 -12.29
C PRO A 201 7.33 6.71 -10.77
N LEU A 202 8.42 6.13 -10.26
CA LEU A 202 8.70 6.04 -8.83
C LEU A 202 9.99 6.80 -8.50
N ASP A 203 10.06 7.33 -7.29
CA ASP A 203 11.29 7.87 -6.71
C ASP A 203 12.20 6.74 -6.14
N ASP A 204 13.34 7.11 -5.58
CA ASP A 204 14.32 6.16 -5.02
C ASP A 204 13.79 5.36 -3.81
N LEU A 205 12.69 5.80 -3.21
CA LEU A 205 11.99 5.11 -2.13
C LEU A 205 10.78 4.29 -2.62
N GLY A 206 10.62 4.17 -3.95
CA GLY A 206 9.50 3.43 -4.55
C GLY A 206 8.15 4.13 -4.46
N ARG A 207 8.12 5.45 -4.24
CA ARG A 207 6.88 6.23 -4.12
C ARG A 207 6.53 6.91 -5.44
N PRO A 208 5.23 7.03 -5.81
CA PRO A 208 4.82 7.76 -7.00
C PRO A 208 5.33 9.20 -7.01
N THR A 209 6.09 9.56 -8.06
CA THR A 209 6.78 10.86 -8.11
C THR A 209 5.84 12.05 -8.20
N TRP A 210 4.64 11.89 -8.76
CA TRP A 210 3.65 12.98 -8.81
C TRP A 210 3.01 13.28 -7.46
N LEU A 211 3.02 12.32 -6.50
CA LEU A 211 2.50 12.49 -5.15
C LEU A 211 3.60 12.92 -4.17
N PHE A 212 4.80 12.34 -4.30
CA PHE A 212 5.87 12.48 -3.32
C PHE A 212 7.14 13.17 -3.88
N GLY A 213 7.10 13.68 -5.10
CA GLY A 213 8.23 14.34 -5.72
C GLY A 213 8.47 15.80 -5.28
N ARG A 214 7.52 16.38 -4.51
CA ARG A 214 7.60 17.74 -4.01
C ARG A 214 7.36 17.80 -2.51
N THR A 215 7.96 18.80 -1.86
CA THR A 215 7.68 19.04 -0.44
C THR A 215 6.32 19.73 -0.25
N VAL A 216 5.70 19.55 0.90
CA VAL A 216 4.46 20.25 1.28
C VAL A 216 4.66 21.77 1.20
N HIS A 217 5.89 22.26 1.45
CA HIS A 217 6.23 23.68 1.34
C HIS A 217 6.05 24.24 -0.07
N GLU A 218 6.40 23.47 -1.12
CA GLU A 218 6.30 23.91 -2.51
C GLU A 218 4.86 24.17 -2.96
N GLY A 219 3.88 23.52 -2.34
CA GLY A 219 2.45 23.73 -2.56
C GLY A 219 1.77 24.63 -1.51
N CYS A 220 2.54 25.21 -0.58
CA CYS A 220 1.98 25.96 0.53
C CYS A 220 1.73 27.43 0.18
N ASP A 221 0.52 27.91 0.39
CA ASP A 221 0.15 29.32 0.20
C ASP A 221 0.98 30.29 1.07
N ARG A 222 1.64 29.77 2.10
CA ARG A 222 2.49 30.53 3.03
C ARG A 222 3.99 30.45 2.69
N ALA A 223 4.37 29.82 1.56
CA ALA A 223 5.78 29.66 1.17
C ALA A 223 6.49 31.01 1.03
N GLY A 224 5.84 32.04 0.47
CA GLY A 224 6.42 33.37 0.34
C GLY A 224 6.80 34.04 1.66
N TYR A 225 6.08 33.75 2.75
CA TYR A 225 6.49 34.24 4.09
C TYR A 225 7.73 33.51 4.61
N TYR A 226 7.90 32.23 4.30
CA TYR A 226 9.11 31.47 4.65
C TYR A 226 10.34 32.07 3.96
N GLU A 227 10.25 32.35 2.67
CA GLU A 227 11.33 32.93 1.88
C GLU A 227 11.74 34.33 2.38
N GLN A 228 10.77 35.09 2.88
CA GLN A 228 11.00 36.42 3.47
C GLN A 228 11.46 36.36 4.94
N GLY A 229 11.52 35.17 5.55
CA GLY A 229 11.84 35.02 6.96
C GLY A 229 10.75 35.53 7.91
N ASP A 230 9.53 35.67 7.42
CA ASP A 230 8.39 36.17 8.19
C ASP A 230 7.56 35.02 8.76
N PHE A 231 7.74 34.75 10.03
CA PHE A 231 7.21 33.59 10.72
C PHE A 231 6.08 33.96 11.68
N ALA A 232 5.11 33.06 11.77
CA ALA A 232 4.00 33.17 12.71
C ALA A 232 4.48 32.96 14.16
N SER A 233 3.91 33.73 15.08
CA SER A 233 4.04 33.53 16.53
C SER A 233 2.81 32.91 17.18
N ALA A 234 1.70 32.79 16.43
CA ALA A 234 0.45 32.16 16.82
C ALA A 234 -0.21 31.48 15.62
N TYR A 235 -1.06 30.47 15.84
CA TYR A 235 -1.68 29.66 14.78
C TYR A 235 -2.69 30.41 13.93
N ASP A 236 -3.31 31.46 14.44
CA ASP A 236 -4.23 32.36 13.74
C ASP A 236 -3.55 33.35 12.79
N SER A 237 -2.22 33.44 12.85
CA SER A 237 -1.45 34.28 11.94
C SER A 237 -1.45 33.73 10.51
N PRO A 238 -1.53 34.59 9.47
CA PRO A 238 -1.41 34.17 8.06
C PRO A 238 0.04 33.78 7.68
N LYS A 239 1.03 34.08 8.51
CA LYS A 239 2.46 33.88 8.23
C LYS A 239 2.89 32.41 8.29
N CYS A 240 4.14 32.13 7.88
CA CYS A 240 4.68 30.77 7.87
C CYS A 240 4.73 30.16 9.28
N LEU A 241 4.21 28.94 9.43
CA LEU A 241 4.09 28.22 10.71
C LEU A 241 5.34 27.42 11.10
N VAL A 242 6.47 27.54 10.39
CA VAL A 242 7.68 26.71 10.66
C VAL A 242 8.19 26.86 12.09
N LYS A 243 8.10 28.06 12.69
CA LYS A 243 8.48 28.29 14.10
C LYS A 243 7.46 27.71 15.11
N LEU A 244 6.29 27.34 14.66
CA LEU A 244 5.26 26.67 15.46
C LEU A 244 5.21 25.15 15.24
N GLY A 245 6.25 24.60 14.59
CA GLY A 245 6.41 23.16 14.41
C GLY A 245 5.96 22.60 13.06
N CYS A 246 5.72 23.42 12.05
CA CYS A 246 5.45 22.95 10.71
C CYS A 246 6.70 22.35 10.07
N TRP A 247 6.58 21.14 9.54
CA TRP A 247 7.64 20.39 8.84
C TRP A 247 7.54 20.48 7.32
N GLY A 248 6.67 21.33 6.80
CA GLY A 248 6.40 21.46 5.35
C GLY A 248 7.64 21.57 4.46
N PRO A 249 8.72 22.26 4.86
CA PRO A 249 9.93 22.36 4.04
C PRO A 249 10.71 21.06 3.86
N VAL A 250 10.46 20.02 4.68
CA VAL A 250 11.23 18.76 4.69
C VAL A 250 10.38 17.52 4.51
N VAL A 251 9.05 17.64 4.53
CA VAL A 251 8.13 16.50 4.31
C VAL A 251 7.50 16.56 2.91
N GLN A 252 7.24 15.39 2.40
CA GLN A 252 6.66 15.15 1.08
C GLN A 252 5.29 14.51 1.22
#